data_10f99e0b4f0aab4964ba140fd578c6da
#
_entry.id   10f99e0b4f0aab4964ba140fd578c6da
#
_cell.length_a   1.000
_cell.length_b   1.000
_cell.length_c   1.000
_cell.angle_alpha   90.00
_cell.angle_beta   90.00
_cell.angle_gamma   90.00
#
_symmetry.space_group_name_H-M   'P 1'
#
loop_
_entity.id
_entity.type
_entity.pdbx_description
1 polymer ?
#
loop_
_entity_poly.entity_id
_entity_poly.type
_entity_poly.pdbx_seq_one_letter_code
_entity_poly.pdbx_strand_id
1 'polypeptide(L)'
;MTSQRHRFFRFLFIPLLILAVLLGLVLFRQHAGLPTRFSTQSNTPWNLILVNNEHALPRGYSPELTTLSNGVQVDSRIYPDLQSMFDDMRTEGVYPVVGEGYRSEQQQ
;
A
#
# COMPACT_ATOMS: atom_id res chain seq x y z
N MET A 1 11.97 -24.32 61.02
CA MET A 1 12.93 -24.25 59.88
C MET A 1 12.24 -24.28 58.50
N THR A 2 11.03 -23.81 58.33
CA THR A 2 10.26 -23.92 57.07
C THR A 2 10.01 -22.58 56.35
N SER A 3 10.41 -21.45 56.92
CA SER A 3 10.10 -20.10 56.36
C SER A 3 11.05 -19.62 55.28
N GLN A 4 12.27 -20.18 55.18
CA GLN A 4 13.28 -19.72 54.21
C GLN A 4 13.05 -20.27 52.79
N ARG A 5 12.44 -21.46 52.66
CA ARG A 5 12.28 -22.13 51.35
C ARG A 5 11.27 -21.42 50.46
N HIS A 6 10.24 -20.78 51.02
CA HIS A 6 9.19 -20.06 50.24
C HIS A 6 9.68 -18.72 49.70
N ARG A 7 10.68 -18.08 50.33
CA ARG A 7 11.22 -16.80 49.86
C ARG A 7 12.12 -17.00 48.61
N PHE A 8 12.93 -18.07 48.61
CA PHE A 8 13.77 -18.42 47.46
C PHE A 8 12.96 -18.82 46.23
N PHE A 9 11.88 -19.55 46.40
CA PHE A 9 10.98 -19.94 45.32
C PHE A 9 10.31 -18.72 44.68
N ARG A 10 9.90 -17.72 45.47
CA ARG A 10 9.28 -16.49 44.96
C ARG A 10 10.26 -15.63 44.11
N PHE A 11 11.51 -15.59 44.48
CA PHE A 11 12.53 -14.84 43.73
C PHE A 11 12.91 -15.51 42.41
N LEU A 12 12.74 -16.79 42.28
CA LEU A 12 13.03 -17.52 41.06
C LEU A 12 11.85 -17.53 40.08
N PHE A 13 10.61 -17.53 40.58
CA PHE A 13 9.41 -17.53 39.77
C PHE A 13 9.08 -16.18 39.11
N ILE A 14 9.43 -15.08 39.76
CA ILE A 14 9.18 -13.72 39.23
C ILE A 14 9.96 -13.48 37.93
N PRO A 15 11.29 -13.70 37.84
CA PRO A 15 12.02 -13.51 36.58
C PRO A 15 11.62 -14.49 35.50
N LEU A 16 11.24 -15.72 35.86
CA LEU A 16 10.75 -16.71 34.89
C LEU A 16 9.38 -16.29 34.29
N LEU A 17 8.50 -15.74 35.11
CA LEU A 17 7.19 -15.22 34.66
C LEU A 17 7.38 -14.01 33.73
N ILE A 18 8.29 -13.09 34.08
CA ILE A 18 8.62 -11.93 33.25
C ILE A 18 9.19 -12.38 31.89
N LEU A 19 10.10 -13.35 31.91
CA LEU A 19 10.68 -13.92 30.69
C LEU A 19 9.62 -14.58 29.81
N ALA A 20 8.68 -15.33 30.39
CA ALA A 20 7.57 -15.94 29.66
C ALA A 20 6.63 -14.91 29.04
N VAL A 21 6.32 -13.82 29.76
CA VAL A 21 5.52 -12.72 29.24
C VAL A 21 6.22 -11.98 28.12
N LEU A 22 7.52 -11.70 28.25
CA LEU A 22 8.30 -11.06 27.21
C LEU A 22 8.41 -11.95 25.96
N LEU A 23 8.64 -13.25 26.14
CA LEU A 23 8.68 -14.21 25.03
C LEU A 23 7.31 -14.30 24.35
N GLY A 24 6.22 -14.34 25.12
CA GLY A 24 4.86 -14.33 24.62
C GLY A 24 4.55 -13.05 23.82
N LEU A 25 5.05 -11.90 24.28
CA LEU A 25 4.86 -10.60 23.57
C LEU A 25 5.64 -10.56 22.25
N VAL A 26 6.85 -11.14 22.24
CA VAL A 26 7.68 -11.25 21.02
C VAL A 26 7.01 -12.18 20.02
N LEU A 27 6.57 -13.36 20.46
CA LEU A 27 5.87 -14.33 19.61
C LEU A 27 4.51 -13.77 19.13
N PHE A 28 3.79 -13.06 19.98
CA PHE A 28 2.54 -12.39 19.60
C PHE A 28 2.78 -11.31 18.53
N ARG A 29 3.86 -10.51 18.64
CA ARG A 29 4.25 -9.55 17.59
C ARG A 29 4.64 -10.24 16.29
N GLN A 30 5.24 -11.43 16.34
CA GLN A 30 5.56 -12.20 15.14
C GLN A 30 4.30 -12.82 14.49
N HIS A 31 3.29 -13.19 15.29
CA HIS A 31 2.02 -13.71 14.80
C HIS A 31 0.96 -12.63 14.54
N ALA A 32 1.02 -11.51 15.23
CA ALA A 32 0.30 -10.30 14.90
C ALA A 32 1.02 -9.51 13.80
N GLY A 33 1.68 -10.21 12.88
CA GLY A 33 2.08 -9.66 11.61
C GLY A 33 0.85 -9.01 11.03
N LEU A 34 0.77 -7.67 11.13
CA LEU A 34 -0.09 -6.88 10.27
C LEU A 34 0.03 -7.51 8.89
N PRO A 35 -1.08 -7.87 8.23
CA PRO A 35 -0.99 -8.35 6.86
C PRO A 35 -0.36 -7.23 6.04
N THR A 36 0.96 -7.24 5.96
CA THR A 36 1.66 -6.57 4.89
C THR A 36 1.32 -7.37 3.65
N ARG A 37 0.07 -7.27 3.21
CA ARG A 37 -0.34 -7.68 1.87
C ARG A 37 0.26 -6.71 0.88
N PHE A 38 1.58 -6.59 0.89
CA PHE A 38 2.30 -6.18 -0.27
C PHE A 38 2.26 -7.37 -1.23
N SER A 39 1.15 -7.51 -1.92
CA SER A 39 1.12 -8.28 -3.15
C SER A 39 2.24 -7.71 -3.99
N THR A 40 3.30 -8.48 -4.14
CA THR A 40 4.36 -8.20 -5.09
C THR A 40 3.72 -8.41 -6.46
N GLN A 41 3.04 -7.40 -6.98
CA GLN A 41 2.50 -7.39 -8.34
C GLN A 41 3.64 -7.17 -9.35
N SER A 42 4.80 -7.79 -9.10
CA SER A 42 6.00 -7.58 -9.90
C SER A 42 5.85 -8.01 -11.37
N ASN A 43 4.77 -8.73 -11.72
CA ASN A 43 4.49 -9.19 -13.08
C ASN A 43 3.14 -8.70 -13.63
N THR A 44 2.40 -7.86 -12.90
CA THR A 44 1.15 -7.30 -13.40
C THR A 44 1.44 -6.14 -14.34
N PRO A 45 0.87 -6.12 -15.56
CA PRO A 45 0.99 -4.97 -16.45
C PRO A 45 0.53 -3.69 -15.74
N TRP A 46 1.21 -2.59 -16.00
CA TRP A 46 1.00 -1.31 -15.31
C TRP A 46 -0.46 -0.82 -15.36
N ASN A 47 -1.18 -1.14 -16.44
CA ASN A 47 -2.58 -0.78 -16.68
C ASN A 47 -3.59 -1.73 -16.01
N LEU A 48 -3.12 -2.79 -15.37
CA LEU A 48 -3.95 -3.78 -14.68
C LEU A 48 -3.67 -3.83 -13.18
N ILE A 49 -2.99 -2.83 -12.62
CA ILE A 49 -2.73 -2.74 -11.18
C ILE A 49 -4.05 -2.48 -10.46
N LEU A 50 -4.46 -3.45 -9.64
CA LEU A 50 -5.65 -3.30 -8.81
C LEU A 50 -5.33 -2.40 -7.60
N VAL A 51 -6.08 -1.34 -7.44
CA VAL A 51 -5.99 -0.41 -6.30
C VAL A 51 -7.35 -0.27 -5.64
N ASN A 52 -7.41 -0.55 -4.34
CA ASN A 52 -8.59 -0.37 -3.51
C ASN A 52 -8.18 -0.29 -2.03
N ASN A 53 -9.13 -0.24 -1.11
CA ASN A 53 -8.85 -0.18 0.33
C ASN A 53 -8.02 -1.35 0.87
N GLU A 54 -8.00 -2.50 0.17
CA GLU A 54 -7.23 -3.69 0.54
C GLU A 54 -5.91 -3.81 -0.22
N HIS A 55 -5.80 -3.11 -1.35
CA HIS A 55 -4.65 -3.15 -2.25
C HIS A 55 -4.16 -1.73 -2.52
N ALA A 56 -3.14 -1.33 -1.80
CA ALA A 56 -2.47 -0.05 -2.06
C ALA A 56 -1.58 -0.13 -3.31
N LEU A 57 -1.31 1.02 -3.92
CA LEU A 57 -0.30 1.12 -4.98
C LEU A 57 1.07 0.58 -4.52
N PRO A 58 1.84 -0.04 -5.41
CA PRO A 58 3.21 -0.46 -5.09
C PRO A 58 4.03 0.71 -4.56
N ARG A 59 4.89 0.45 -3.57
CA ARG A 59 5.77 1.49 -3.01
C ARG A 59 6.65 2.08 -4.10
N GLY A 60 6.69 3.41 -4.16
CA GLY A 60 7.48 4.14 -5.15
C GLY A 60 6.86 4.17 -6.55
N TYR A 61 5.60 3.72 -6.70
CA TYR A 61 4.90 3.89 -7.96
C TYR A 61 4.70 5.38 -8.23
N SER A 62 5.30 5.85 -9.31
CA SER A 62 5.17 7.22 -9.79
C SER A 62 5.05 7.16 -11.31
N PRO A 63 3.89 7.48 -11.88
CA PRO A 63 3.73 7.54 -13.32
C PRO A 63 4.51 8.72 -13.90
N GLU A 64 5.05 8.56 -15.09
CA GLU A 64 5.51 9.69 -15.87
C GLU A 64 4.31 10.44 -16.44
N LEU A 65 4.26 11.76 -16.25
CA LEU A 65 3.08 12.56 -16.57
C LEU A 65 3.29 13.45 -17.79
N THR A 66 2.27 13.50 -18.65
CA THR A 66 2.15 14.46 -19.75
C THR A 66 1.04 15.44 -19.42
N THR A 67 1.30 16.73 -19.61
CA THR A 67 0.30 17.79 -19.41
C THR A 67 -0.44 18.07 -20.72
N LEU A 68 -1.76 17.97 -20.69
CA LEU A 68 -2.65 18.28 -21.80
C LEU A 68 -2.79 19.82 -21.98
N SER A 69 -3.32 20.25 -23.12
CA SER A 69 -3.51 21.67 -23.44
C SER A 69 -4.41 22.43 -22.45
N ASN A 70 -5.30 21.72 -21.76
CA ASN A 70 -6.17 22.28 -20.72
C ASN A 70 -5.57 22.22 -19.31
N GLY A 71 -4.29 21.84 -19.17
CA GLY A 71 -3.57 21.75 -17.89
C GLY A 71 -3.75 20.44 -17.11
N VAL A 72 -4.62 19.54 -17.58
CA VAL A 72 -4.81 18.22 -16.94
C VAL A 72 -3.60 17.32 -17.20
N GLN A 73 -3.12 16.62 -16.19
CA GLN A 73 -2.03 15.68 -16.30
C GLN A 73 -2.53 14.25 -16.44
N VAL A 74 -1.94 13.49 -17.35
CA VAL A 74 -2.24 12.08 -17.59
C VAL A 74 -0.94 11.27 -17.64
N ASP A 75 -1.04 9.96 -17.42
CA ASP A 75 0.11 9.06 -17.60
C ASP A 75 0.60 9.12 -19.06
N SER A 76 1.88 9.38 -19.24
CA SER A 76 2.49 9.55 -20.58
C SER A 76 2.28 8.33 -21.49
N ARG A 77 2.12 7.15 -20.90
CA ARG A 77 1.94 5.89 -21.65
C ARG A 77 0.57 5.79 -22.34
N ILE A 78 -0.45 6.46 -21.80
CA ILE A 78 -1.79 6.48 -22.43
C ILE A 78 -1.94 7.60 -23.46
N TYR A 79 -1.03 8.56 -23.49
CA TYR A 79 -1.19 9.76 -24.29
C TYR A 79 -1.37 9.49 -25.80
N PRO A 80 -0.61 8.59 -26.45
CA PRO A 80 -0.78 8.29 -27.87
C PRO A 80 -2.18 7.72 -28.19
N ASP A 81 -2.64 6.77 -27.36
CA ASP A 81 -3.95 6.13 -27.56
C ASP A 81 -5.08 7.12 -27.28
N LEU A 82 -4.92 7.96 -26.24
CA LEU A 82 -5.88 9.04 -25.93
C LEU A 82 -6.00 10.03 -27.10
N GLN A 83 -4.90 10.40 -27.74
CA GLN A 83 -4.93 11.29 -28.91
C GLN A 83 -5.63 10.64 -30.09
N SER A 84 -5.29 9.37 -30.40
CA SER A 84 -5.96 8.61 -31.47
C SER A 84 -7.45 8.54 -31.25
N MET A 85 -7.87 8.18 -30.03
CA MET A 85 -9.30 8.12 -29.67
C MET A 85 -9.98 9.49 -29.89
N PHE A 86 -9.33 10.59 -29.50
CA PHE A 86 -9.90 11.93 -29.65
C PHE A 86 -9.97 12.36 -31.11
N ASP A 87 -8.99 11.97 -31.93
CA ASP A 87 -9.00 12.27 -33.36
C ASP A 87 -10.13 11.49 -34.06
N ASP A 88 -10.33 10.22 -33.74
CA ASP A 88 -11.42 9.41 -34.26
C ASP A 88 -12.79 10.01 -33.85
N MET A 89 -12.96 10.40 -32.59
CA MET A 89 -14.19 11.06 -32.11
C MET A 89 -14.49 12.38 -32.83
N ARG A 90 -13.46 13.17 -33.12
CA ARG A 90 -13.61 14.43 -33.89
C ARG A 90 -14.09 14.18 -35.32
N THR A 91 -13.66 13.08 -35.95
CA THR A 91 -14.16 12.72 -37.29
C THR A 91 -15.66 12.40 -37.30
N GLU A 92 -16.17 11.92 -36.15
CA GLU A 92 -17.60 11.68 -35.92
C GLU A 92 -18.36 12.92 -35.40
N GLY A 93 -17.69 14.09 -35.34
CA GLY A 93 -18.28 15.34 -34.85
C GLY A 93 -18.39 15.44 -33.34
N VAL A 94 -17.74 14.55 -32.58
CA VAL A 94 -17.70 14.57 -31.11
C VAL A 94 -16.40 15.24 -30.65
N TYR A 95 -16.49 16.19 -29.73
CA TYR A 95 -15.36 16.95 -29.22
C TYR A 95 -15.14 16.64 -27.73
N PRO A 96 -14.44 15.54 -27.39
CA PRO A 96 -14.23 15.15 -26.01
C PRO A 96 -13.24 16.09 -25.31
N VAL A 97 -13.39 16.19 -23.99
CA VAL A 97 -12.48 16.92 -23.11
C VAL A 97 -12.15 16.05 -21.91
N VAL A 98 -10.88 16.00 -21.52
CA VAL A 98 -10.48 15.37 -20.27
C VAL A 98 -10.81 16.31 -19.12
N GLY A 99 -11.79 15.96 -18.30
CA GLY A 99 -12.21 16.77 -17.16
C GLY A 99 -11.25 16.65 -15.97
N GLU A 100 -10.80 15.43 -15.69
CA GLU A 100 -9.86 15.12 -14.60
C GLU A 100 -8.82 14.11 -15.08
N GLY A 101 -7.64 14.14 -14.46
CA GLY A 101 -6.54 13.23 -14.76
C GLY A 101 -5.85 12.74 -13.49
N TYR A 102 -4.53 12.76 -13.49
CA TYR A 102 -3.75 12.35 -12.33
C TYR A 102 -4.08 13.20 -11.10
N ARG A 103 -4.26 12.52 -9.96
CA ARG A 103 -4.38 13.14 -8.64
C ARG A 103 -3.33 12.56 -7.70
N SER A 104 -2.60 13.42 -7.00
CA SER A 104 -1.68 12.99 -5.94
C SER A 104 -2.44 12.49 -4.71
N GLU A 105 -1.75 11.77 -3.80
CA GLU A 105 -2.33 11.35 -2.52
C GLU A 105 -2.92 12.53 -1.72
N GLN A 106 -2.31 13.72 -1.83
CA GLN A 106 -2.79 14.92 -1.12
C GLN A 106 -4.06 15.53 -1.76
N GLN A 107 -4.37 15.16 -2.99
CA GLN A 107 -5.52 15.65 -3.74
C GLN A 107 -6.71 14.67 -3.72
N GLN A 108 -6.48 13.46 -3.23
CA GLN A 108 -7.51 12.43 -3.05
C GLN A 108 -8.20 12.54 -1.69
#